data_16d94c9a64a8ff0e0f89cec502f4aa01
#
_entry.id   16d94c9a64a8ff0e0f89cec502f4aa01
#
_cell.length_a   1.000
_cell.length_b   1.000
_cell.length_c   1.000
_cell.angle_alpha   90.00
_cell.angle_beta   90.00
_cell.angle_gamma   90.00
#
_symmetry.space_group_name_H-M   'P 1'
#
loop_
_entity.id
_entity.type
_entity.pdbx_description
1 polymer ?
#
loop_
_entity_poly.entity_id
_entity_poly.type
_entity_poly.pdbx_seq_one_letter_code
_entity_poly.pdbx_strand_id
1 'polypeptide(L)'
;MTSSQLPTPEEIRSLYQQGEEAVVAAFEQLATLVRALEQRVQVLEDQLAKNSHNSSQPPSSDGFKKPKRRGLRRPSGKQVGGQPGHPGQTLKAVAQPDRVQVHPVKRCQACQASLTTAEVTGYERRQVFELPVVRLEVIEHQAEIKPCPQCGAVNTAEFPVEVSQPVQYGPRFKAQVVYFNQYHHLPIERTSEVMVDLYQQPLSGGTVVAASQQAAQQVTPVNTAIKAHLIETSEPLHLDETGLRVAEQLHWVHVASTADLTYLELNARRGAQAHADIGILPQRQGYVVHDDYPAYYQYQIAQHVSCNAHHLRELIFLHERYQQLWAEQLLTLLLEIKQAVETAQQAGQTALTPSQVVDFERRYQALLDQGYQANPPPVPDPDRPKRRGKPKQSPARNLLDRLHQRRSAVLAFMYDFKVPFDNNQAERDLRMVKLKQKVSGCFRTQHGAQTFCAIRSYISTARKQGLSILDALHLALAGTPFFPPALQPSALSDA
;
A
#
# COMPACT_ATOMS: atom_id res chain seq x y z
N MET A 1 -34.71 -21.10 32.24
CA MET A 1 -33.90 -20.12 33.01
C MET A 1 -33.24 -19.16 31.99
N THR A 2 -33.72 -17.93 31.90
CA THR A 2 -33.29 -16.90 30.91
C THR A 2 -32.46 -15.78 31.55
N SER A 3 -31.74 -16.07 32.64
CA SER A 3 -30.92 -15.10 33.35
C SER A 3 -29.50 -15.62 33.50
N SER A 4 -28.53 -14.81 33.14
CA SER A 4 -27.07 -15.01 33.26
C SER A 4 -26.57 -14.89 34.72
N GLN A 5 -27.40 -15.11 35.71
CA GLN A 5 -27.03 -15.04 37.12
C GLN A 5 -26.72 -16.44 37.65
N LEU A 6 -25.65 -16.54 38.43
CA LEU A 6 -25.33 -17.75 39.18
C LEU A 6 -26.47 -18.09 40.13
N PRO A 7 -26.79 -19.37 40.34
CA PRO A 7 -27.89 -19.78 41.23
C PRO A 7 -27.64 -19.27 42.65
N THR A 8 -28.66 -18.72 43.24
CA THR A 8 -28.63 -18.27 44.61
C THR A 8 -28.57 -19.46 45.58
N PRO A 9 -28.15 -19.27 46.86
CA PRO A 9 -28.16 -20.34 47.84
C PRO A 9 -29.54 -20.97 48.04
N GLU A 10 -30.62 -20.23 47.86
CA GLU A 10 -32.00 -20.73 47.97
C GLU A 10 -32.35 -21.62 46.77
N GLU A 11 -32.01 -21.23 45.58
CA GLU A 11 -32.19 -22.04 44.37
C GLU A 11 -31.36 -23.33 44.43
N ILE A 12 -30.13 -23.29 44.95
CA ILE A 12 -29.30 -24.48 45.18
C ILE A 12 -29.97 -25.45 46.18
N ARG A 13 -30.53 -24.93 47.29
CA ARG A 13 -31.25 -25.76 48.26
C ARG A 13 -32.52 -26.38 47.64
N SER A 14 -33.24 -25.63 46.81
CA SER A 14 -34.42 -26.15 46.12
C SER A 14 -34.05 -27.25 45.12
N LEU A 15 -32.94 -27.12 44.37
CA LEU A 15 -32.42 -28.16 43.49
C LEU A 15 -32.05 -29.43 44.25
N TYR A 16 -31.41 -29.29 45.42
CA TYR A 16 -31.06 -30.43 46.27
C TYR A 16 -32.30 -31.18 46.77
N GLN A 17 -33.37 -30.45 47.07
CA GLN A 17 -34.65 -31.07 47.49
C GLN A 17 -35.38 -31.81 46.36
N GLN A 18 -35.10 -31.48 45.09
CA GLN A 18 -35.67 -32.15 43.93
C GLN A 18 -34.97 -33.47 43.57
N GLY A 19 -33.84 -33.80 44.26
CA GLY A 19 -33.16 -35.07 44.13
C GLY A 19 -31.87 -35.02 43.30
N GLU A 20 -31.18 -36.15 43.23
CA GLU A 20 -29.85 -36.29 42.64
C GLU A 20 -29.82 -35.87 41.16
N GLU A 21 -30.80 -36.27 40.36
CA GLU A 21 -30.87 -35.95 38.93
C GLU A 21 -30.97 -34.44 38.66
N ALA A 22 -31.70 -33.70 39.49
CA ALA A 22 -31.80 -32.24 39.36
C ALA A 22 -30.47 -31.52 39.66
N VAL A 23 -29.71 -32.03 40.63
CA VAL A 23 -28.40 -31.54 41.00
C VAL A 23 -27.39 -31.83 39.86
N VAL A 24 -27.37 -33.07 39.35
CA VAL A 24 -26.50 -33.45 38.22
C VAL A 24 -26.78 -32.58 36.99
N ALA A 25 -28.05 -32.40 36.61
CA ALA A 25 -28.41 -31.56 35.47
C ALA A 25 -27.99 -30.08 35.66
N ALA A 26 -28.09 -29.55 36.88
CA ALA A 26 -27.64 -28.18 37.19
C ALA A 26 -26.10 -28.04 37.07
N PHE A 27 -25.35 -29.06 37.55
CA PHE A 27 -23.89 -29.11 37.40
C PHE A 27 -23.46 -29.24 35.94
N GLU A 28 -24.13 -30.04 35.11
CA GLU A 28 -23.88 -30.16 33.70
C GLU A 28 -24.12 -28.83 32.97
N GLN A 29 -25.19 -28.12 33.31
CA GLN A 29 -25.46 -26.77 32.80
C GLN A 29 -24.36 -25.78 33.19
N LEU A 30 -23.94 -25.80 34.47
CA LEU A 30 -22.86 -24.95 34.96
C LEU A 30 -21.53 -25.28 34.27
N ALA A 31 -21.18 -26.55 34.13
CA ALA A 31 -19.97 -26.97 33.39
C ALA A 31 -20.00 -26.53 31.93
N THR A 32 -21.16 -26.56 31.29
CA THR A 32 -21.35 -26.06 29.92
C THR A 32 -21.15 -24.54 29.84
N LEU A 33 -21.68 -23.80 30.84
CA LEU A 33 -21.50 -22.35 30.92
C LEU A 33 -20.03 -21.98 31.15
N VAL A 34 -19.35 -22.66 32.08
CA VAL A 34 -17.92 -22.44 32.37
C VAL A 34 -17.07 -22.70 31.14
N ARG A 35 -17.28 -23.81 30.44
CA ARG A 35 -16.56 -24.08 29.16
C ARG A 35 -16.82 -23.01 28.12
N ALA A 36 -18.03 -22.47 28.00
CA ALA A 36 -18.36 -21.40 27.09
C ALA A 36 -17.65 -20.08 27.46
N LEU A 37 -17.54 -19.77 28.76
CA LEU A 37 -16.81 -18.62 29.26
C LEU A 37 -15.30 -18.77 29.03
N GLU A 38 -14.73 -19.94 29.32
CA GLU A 38 -13.32 -20.24 29.05
C GLU A 38 -12.97 -20.03 27.56
N GLN A 39 -13.83 -20.55 26.66
CA GLN A 39 -13.67 -20.34 25.23
C GLN A 39 -13.73 -18.85 24.85
N ARG A 40 -14.61 -18.08 25.50
CA ARG A 40 -14.73 -16.64 25.23
C ARG A 40 -13.53 -15.86 25.75
N VAL A 41 -13.04 -16.19 26.94
CA VAL A 41 -11.82 -15.64 27.53
C VAL A 41 -10.64 -15.93 26.61
N GLN A 42 -10.47 -17.18 26.18
CA GLN A 42 -9.40 -17.56 25.24
C GLN A 42 -9.43 -16.72 23.93
N VAL A 43 -10.63 -16.52 23.37
CA VAL A 43 -10.77 -15.70 22.15
C VAL A 43 -10.38 -14.24 22.39
N LEU A 44 -10.75 -13.68 23.55
CA LEU A 44 -10.38 -12.30 23.90
C LEU A 44 -8.87 -12.17 24.17
N GLU A 45 -8.28 -13.12 24.86
CA GLU A 45 -6.84 -13.17 25.08
C GLU A 45 -6.06 -13.29 23.76
N ASP A 46 -6.54 -14.12 22.82
CA ASP A 46 -5.95 -14.25 21.49
C ASP A 46 -6.04 -12.93 20.71
N GLN A 47 -7.15 -12.19 20.85
CA GLN A 47 -7.28 -10.87 20.23
C GLN A 47 -6.29 -9.87 20.84
N LEU A 48 -6.12 -9.87 22.15
CA LEU A 48 -5.17 -9.01 22.86
C LEU A 48 -3.70 -9.36 22.55
N ALA A 49 -3.40 -10.65 22.34
CA ALA A 49 -2.05 -11.11 22.00
C ALA A 49 -1.64 -10.79 20.56
N LYS A 50 -2.60 -10.46 19.68
CA LYS A 50 -2.31 -10.10 18.27
C LYS A 50 -1.75 -8.70 18.15
N ASN A 51 -0.69 -8.57 17.36
CA ASN A 51 -0.03 -7.31 17.01
C ASN A 51 0.47 -7.35 15.56
N SER A 52 1.17 -6.32 15.09
CA SER A 52 1.67 -6.26 13.70
C SER A 52 2.78 -7.27 13.38
N HIS A 53 3.35 -7.93 14.38
CA HIS A 53 4.40 -8.94 14.21
C HIS A 53 3.81 -10.33 13.92
N ASN A 54 2.72 -10.68 14.62
CA ASN A 54 2.13 -12.01 14.61
C ASN A 54 0.72 -12.06 14.01
N SER A 55 0.29 -11.01 13.33
CA SER A 55 -1.02 -10.95 12.66
C SER A 55 -0.98 -9.99 11.47
N SER A 56 -2.08 -9.92 10.72
CA SER A 56 -2.26 -8.96 9.62
C SER A 56 -2.59 -7.55 10.10
N GLN A 57 -2.51 -7.26 11.40
CA GLN A 57 -2.76 -5.91 11.91
C GLN A 57 -1.67 -4.94 11.42
N PRO A 58 -2.04 -3.72 10.99
CA PRO A 58 -1.05 -2.74 10.57
C PRO A 58 -0.21 -2.26 11.77
N PRO A 59 1.06 -1.88 11.57
CA PRO A 59 1.94 -1.37 12.65
C PRO A 59 1.36 -0.19 13.45
N SER A 60 0.38 0.50 12.89
CA SER A 60 -0.33 1.59 13.58
C SER A 60 -1.32 1.11 14.65
N SER A 61 -1.68 -0.17 14.66
CA SER A 61 -2.55 -0.76 15.68
C SER A 61 -1.79 -1.08 16.98
N ASP A 62 -0.44 -1.15 16.94
CA ASP A 62 0.39 -1.49 18.10
C ASP A 62 0.47 -0.36 19.14
N GLY A 63 -0.13 0.82 18.87
CA GLY A 63 -0.08 1.98 19.75
C GLY A 63 1.33 2.54 19.92
N PHE A 64 1.60 3.20 21.06
CA PHE A 64 2.92 3.79 21.36
C PHE A 64 3.93 2.77 21.92
N LYS A 65 3.47 1.68 22.52
CA LYS A 65 4.32 0.57 22.98
C LYS A 65 4.55 -0.40 21.83
N LYS A 66 5.46 -0.06 20.93
CA LYS A 66 5.84 -0.97 19.85
C LYS A 66 6.62 -2.15 20.43
N PRO A 67 6.16 -3.39 20.27
CA PRO A 67 6.99 -4.54 20.59
C PRO A 67 8.29 -4.45 19.78
N LYS A 68 9.42 -4.83 20.38
CA LYS A 68 10.68 -4.90 19.64
C LYS A 68 10.46 -5.81 18.44
N ARG A 69 10.46 -5.25 17.24
CA ARG A 69 10.32 -6.02 16.01
C ARG A 69 11.50 -6.98 15.93
N ARG A 70 11.29 -8.23 16.25
CA ARG A 70 12.15 -9.31 15.77
C ARG A 70 11.81 -9.43 14.28
N GLY A 71 12.53 -8.72 13.44
CA GLY A 71 12.37 -8.84 12.01
C GLY A 71 12.53 -10.31 11.62
N LEU A 72 11.74 -10.80 10.67
CA LEU A 72 11.94 -12.11 10.03
C LEU A 72 13.31 -12.22 9.33
N ARG A 73 14.04 -11.10 9.20
CA ARG A 73 15.44 -11.06 8.79
C ARG A 73 16.32 -11.40 9.98
N ARG A 74 17.19 -12.39 9.81
CA ARG A 74 18.27 -12.65 10.77
C ARG A 74 19.02 -11.32 11.01
N PRO A 75 19.39 -11.00 12.27
CA PRO A 75 20.22 -9.83 12.55
C PRO A 75 21.46 -9.90 11.66
N SER A 76 21.70 -8.88 10.87
CA SER A 76 22.85 -8.86 9.94
C SER A 76 24.19 -8.72 10.64
N GLY A 77 24.19 -8.54 11.97
CA GLY A 77 25.39 -8.23 12.76
C GLY A 77 26.01 -6.86 12.45
N LYS A 78 25.43 -6.11 11.51
CA LYS A 78 25.94 -4.81 11.08
C LYS A 78 25.51 -3.71 12.05
N GLN A 79 26.36 -2.71 12.24
CA GLN A 79 26.06 -1.56 13.08
C GLN A 79 24.87 -0.76 12.54
N VAL A 80 24.10 -0.12 13.44
CA VAL A 80 22.99 0.77 13.07
C VAL A 80 23.58 2.04 12.44
N GLY A 81 23.12 2.37 11.22
CA GLY A 81 23.59 3.54 10.48
C GLY A 81 24.11 3.20 9.08
N GLY A 82 24.83 4.14 8.49
CA GLY A 82 25.47 3.94 7.16
C GLY A 82 26.51 2.83 7.21
N GLN A 83 26.39 1.87 6.30
CA GLN A 83 27.34 0.76 6.20
C GLN A 83 28.62 1.21 5.46
N PRO A 84 29.80 0.59 5.72
CA PRO A 84 30.97 0.83 4.91
C PRO A 84 30.67 0.65 3.42
N GLY A 85 31.04 1.62 2.61
CA GLY A 85 30.75 1.62 1.16
C GLY A 85 29.37 2.19 0.77
N HIS A 86 28.52 2.61 1.75
CA HIS A 86 27.29 3.32 1.42
C HIS A 86 27.65 4.75 0.94
N PRO A 87 27.29 5.14 -0.31
CA PRO A 87 27.56 6.49 -0.78
C PRO A 87 26.73 7.48 0.05
N GLY A 88 27.41 8.24 0.91
CA GLY A 88 26.76 9.30 1.69
C GLY A 88 26.15 10.34 0.75
N GLN A 89 24.93 10.81 1.04
CA GLN A 89 24.31 11.94 0.34
C GLN A 89 24.74 13.26 1.02
N THR A 90 26.04 13.56 0.97
CA THR A 90 26.54 14.84 1.47
C THR A 90 26.41 15.89 0.38
N LEU A 91 26.05 17.12 0.75
CA LEU A 91 25.99 18.24 -0.17
C LEU A 91 27.39 18.44 -0.81
N LYS A 92 27.45 18.38 -2.14
CA LYS A 92 28.67 18.51 -2.92
C LYS A 92 28.70 19.85 -3.62
N ALA A 93 29.90 20.46 -3.68
CA ALA A 93 30.12 21.67 -4.45
C ALA A 93 29.88 21.41 -5.95
N VAL A 94 29.26 22.39 -6.62
CA VAL A 94 29.09 22.36 -8.08
C VAL A 94 30.27 23.02 -8.79
N ALA A 95 30.60 22.52 -9.96
CA ALA A 95 31.73 23.06 -10.74
C ALA A 95 31.42 24.46 -11.32
N GLN A 96 30.17 24.69 -11.67
CA GLN A 96 29.69 25.95 -12.25
C GLN A 96 28.58 26.52 -11.34
N PRO A 97 28.91 27.44 -10.41
CA PRO A 97 27.90 28.13 -9.62
C PRO A 97 27.19 29.21 -10.47
N ASP A 98 25.90 29.42 -10.17
CA ASP A 98 25.08 30.45 -10.88
C ASP A 98 25.63 31.87 -10.64
N ARG A 99 26.32 32.12 -9.54
CA ARG A 99 26.83 33.42 -9.15
C ARG A 99 28.14 33.28 -8.36
N VAL A 100 29.12 34.11 -8.73
CA VAL A 100 30.40 34.21 -8.03
C VAL A 100 30.48 35.57 -7.35
N GLN A 101 30.67 35.59 -6.03
CA GLN A 101 30.91 36.81 -5.28
C GLN A 101 32.33 36.79 -4.72
N VAL A 102 33.16 37.72 -5.22
CA VAL A 102 34.55 37.87 -4.78
C VAL A 102 34.61 38.79 -3.54
N HIS A 103 35.27 38.32 -2.51
CA HIS A 103 35.58 39.11 -1.31
C HIS A 103 37.07 39.55 -1.35
N PRO A 104 37.37 40.80 -1.75
CA PRO A 104 38.76 41.22 -1.85
C PRO A 104 39.43 41.47 -0.52
N VAL A 105 40.68 41.07 -0.38
CA VAL A 105 41.54 41.44 0.76
C VAL A 105 42.09 42.84 0.55
N LYS A 106 41.59 43.78 1.35
CA LYS A 106 41.97 45.20 1.21
C LYS A 106 43.17 45.61 2.02
N ARG A 107 43.49 44.94 3.10
CA ARG A 107 44.61 45.25 4.01
C ARG A 107 45.31 44.00 4.50
N CYS A 108 46.59 44.10 4.72
CA CYS A 108 47.41 43.04 5.37
C CYS A 108 46.99 42.90 6.85
N GLN A 109 46.72 41.67 7.26
CA GLN A 109 46.32 41.41 8.65
C GLN A 109 47.46 41.60 9.68
N ALA A 110 48.72 41.47 9.24
CA ALA A 110 49.92 41.63 10.08
C ALA A 110 50.38 43.09 10.20
N CYS A 111 50.54 43.80 9.09
CA CYS A 111 51.13 45.14 9.06
C CYS A 111 50.19 46.26 8.61
N GLN A 112 48.90 45.95 8.32
CA GLN A 112 47.87 46.88 7.91
C GLN A 112 48.15 47.64 6.56
N ALA A 113 49.18 47.27 5.81
CA ALA A 113 49.49 47.86 4.50
C ALA A 113 48.33 47.58 3.51
N SER A 114 48.11 48.49 2.54
CA SER A 114 47.09 48.30 1.51
C SER A 114 47.49 47.18 0.56
N LEU A 115 46.51 46.28 0.30
CA LEU A 115 46.66 45.17 -0.67
C LEU A 115 45.77 45.37 -1.89
N THR A 116 45.20 46.54 -2.10
CA THR A 116 44.25 46.80 -3.22
C THR A 116 44.84 46.60 -4.60
N THR A 117 46.16 46.76 -4.73
CA THR A 117 46.93 46.60 -6.01
C THR A 117 47.75 45.30 -6.03
N ALA A 118 47.71 44.50 -4.95
CA ALA A 118 48.43 43.24 -4.90
C ALA A 118 47.77 42.19 -5.81
N GLU A 119 48.62 41.36 -6.47
CA GLU A 119 48.14 40.27 -7.33
C GLU A 119 47.46 39.17 -6.51
N VAL A 120 46.33 38.66 -7.06
CA VAL A 120 45.57 37.56 -6.46
C VAL A 120 46.22 36.23 -6.84
N THR A 121 46.77 35.51 -5.90
CA THR A 121 47.45 34.20 -6.09
C THR A 121 46.50 33.00 -6.01
N GLY A 122 45.27 33.16 -5.52
CA GLY A 122 44.30 32.07 -5.39
C GLY A 122 43.03 32.49 -4.65
N TYR A 123 42.09 31.56 -4.62
CA TYR A 123 40.79 31.72 -3.92
C TYR A 123 40.49 30.54 -3.04
N GLU A 124 40.13 30.77 -1.78
CA GLU A 124 39.38 29.82 -0.96
C GLU A 124 37.94 29.89 -1.39
N ARG A 125 37.31 28.74 -1.70
CA ARG A 125 35.96 28.67 -2.26
C ARG A 125 34.99 28.05 -1.26
N ARG A 126 33.85 28.70 -1.06
CA ARG A 126 32.71 28.17 -0.29
C ARG A 126 31.46 28.42 -1.11
N GLN A 127 30.52 27.47 -1.12
CA GLN A 127 29.26 27.57 -1.85
C GLN A 127 28.09 27.52 -0.88
N VAL A 128 27.11 28.38 -1.10
CA VAL A 128 25.85 28.43 -0.39
C VAL A 128 24.75 28.12 -1.42
N PHE A 129 23.94 27.10 -1.12
CA PHE A 129 22.78 26.74 -1.91
C PHE A 129 21.57 27.44 -1.32
N GLU A 130 21.00 28.38 -2.04
CA GLU A 130 19.87 29.19 -1.59
C GLU A 130 18.71 29.12 -2.59
N LEU A 131 17.49 29.24 -2.10
CA LEU A 131 16.32 29.35 -2.95
C LEU A 131 16.16 30.78 -3.44
N PRO A 132 15.96 30.98 -4.75
CA PRO A 132 15.59 32.30 -5.26
C PRO A 132 14.20 32.70 -4.74
N VAL A 133 13.92 34.00 -4.71
CA VAL A 133 12.56 34.48 -4.42
C VAL A 133 11.61 33.92 -5.46
N VAL A 134 10.67 33.06 -5.02
CA VAL A 134 9.67 32.44 -5.88
C VAL A 134 8.50 33.40 -6.05
N ARG A 135 8.11 33.70 -7.29
CA ARG A 135 6.95 34.54 -7.64
C ARG A 135 6.19 33.94 -8.81
N LEU A 136 4.90 34.24 -8.91
CA LEU A 136 4.11 33.89 -10.08
C LEU A 136 4.50 34.80 -11.25
N GLU A 137 4.62 34.19 -12.42
CA GLU A 137 4.69 34.89 -13.71
C GLU A 137 3.27 35.04 -14.24
N VAL A 138 2.89 36.26 -14.65
CA VAL A 138 1.59 36.54 -15.25
C VAL A 138 1.82 36.86 -16.72
N ILE A 139 1.24 36.04 -17.60
CA ILE A 139 1.28 36.19 -19.05
C ILE A 139 -0.08 36.71 -19.50
N GLU A 140 -0.10 37.87 -20.15
CA GLU A 140 -1.30 38.43 -20.77
C GLU A 140 -1.37 38.03 -22.23
N HIS A 141 -2.46 37.40 -22.65
CA HIS A 141 -2.76 37.08 -24.04
C HIS A 141 -3.73 38.14 -24.58
N GLN A 142 -3.37 38.77 -25.67
CA GLN A 142 -4.16 39.80 -26.36
C GLN A 142 -4.55 39.35 -27.75
N ALA A 143 -5.85 39.25 -28.02
CA ALA A 143 -6.37 38.98 -29.36
C ALA A 143 -6.61 40.29 -30.13
N GLU A 144 -5.96 40.46 -31.25
CA GLU A 144 -6.17 41.66 -32.11
C GLU A 144 -7.60 41.71 -32.66
N ILE A 145 -8.16 42.90 -32.68
CA ILE A 145 -9.47 43.19 -33.28
C ILE A 145 -9.25 44.15 -34.43
N LYS A 146 -9.56 43.77 -35.66
CA LYS A 146 -9.32 44.54 -36.87
C LYS A 146 -10.57 44.64 -37.73
N PRO A 147 -11.01 45.82 -38.16
CA PRO A 147 -12.02 45.96 -39.19
C PRO A 147 -11.42 45.61 -40.57
N CYS A 148 -12.17 44.90 -41.39
CA CYS A 148 -11.79 44.61 -42.75
C CYS A 148 -11.81 45.88 -43.58
N PRO A 149 -10.71 46.26 -44.31
CA PRO A 149 -10.69 47.50 -45.09
C PRO A 149 -11.58 47.43 -46.33
N GLN A 150 -12.00 46.24 -46.78
CA GLN A 150 -12.86 46.06 -47.95
C GLN A 150 -14.36 46.06 -47.65
N CYS A 151 -14.78 45.42 -46.56
CA CYS A 151 -16.19 45.20 -46.24
C CYS A 151 -16.63 45.73 -44.86
N GLY A 152 -15.70 46.29 -44.06
CA GLY A 152 -15.96 46.79 -42.71
C GLY A 152 -16.24 45.76 -41.62
N ALA A 153 -16.24 44.44 -41.95
CA ALA A 153 -16.48 43.37 -40.98
C ALA A 153 -15.37 43.38 -39.92
N VAL A 154 -15.77 43.32 -38.63
CA VAL A 154 -14.82 43.23 -37.51
C VAL A 154 -14.39 41.80 -37.32
N ASN A 155 -13.08 41.56 -37.30
CA ASN A 155 -12.46 40.27 -37.08
C ASN A 155 -11.66 40.29 -35.78
N THR A 156 -11.79 39.24 -34.99
CA THR A 156 -11.04 39.07 -33.74
C THR A 156 -10.18 37.81 -33.86
N ALA A 157 -8.93 37.89 -33.46
CA ALA A 157 -8.03 36.75 -33.44
C ALA A 157 -8.47 35.71 -32.37
N GLU A 158 -8.22 34.43 -32.62
CA GLU A 158 -8.51 33.37 -31.67
C GLU A 158 -7.43 33.27 -30.61
N PHE A 159 -7.82 32.97 -29.39
CA PHE A 159 -6.90 32.59 -28.32
C PHE A 159 -6.45 31.15 -28.49
N PRO A 160 -5.25 30.77 -28.00
CA PRO A 160 -4.86 29.36 -27.87
C PRO A 160 -5.91 28.59 -27.05
N VAL A 161 -6.10 27.30 -27.41
CA VAL A 161 -7.14 26.43 -26.79
C VAL A 161 -6.99 26.35 -25.26
N GLU A 162 -5.76 26.42 -24.76
CA GLU A 162 -5.44 26.41 -23.33
C GLU A 162 -5.79 27.74 -22.62
N VAL A 163 -6.05 28.82 -23.34
CA VAL A 163 -6.43 30.12 -22.80
C VAL A 163 -7.93 30.33 -22.95
N SER A 164 -8.71 29.64 -22.12
CA SER A 164 -10.17 29.56 -22.24
C SER A 164 -10.93 30.51 -21.31
N GLN A 165 -10.24 31.16 -20.37
CA GLN A 165 -10.87 32.02 -19.37
C GLN A 165 -10.18 33.39 -19.33
N PRO A 166 -10.90 34.45 -18.99
CA PRO A 166 -10.31 35.79 -18.85
C PRO A 166 -9.15 35.85 -17.85
N VAL A 167 -9.21 35.03 -16.79
CA VAL A 167 -8.16 34.85 -15.78
C VAL A 167 -8.14 33.39 -15.35
N GLN A 168 -6.98 32.76 -15.43
CA GLN A 168 -6.83 31.33 -15.11
C GLN A 168 -5.44 31.01 -14.56
N TYR A 169 -5.35 29.94 -13.78
CA TYR A 169 -4.07 29.37 -13.37
C TYR A 169 -3.53 28.42 -14.44
N GLY A 170 -2.24 28.56 -14.71
CA GLY A 170 -1.53 27.69 -15.65
C GLY A 170 -1.30 26.27 -15.12
N PRO A 171 -0.93 25.33 -16.01
CA PRO A 171 -0.79 23.91 -15.65
C PRO A 171 0.29 23.65 -14.59
N ARG A 172 1.41 24.39 -14.57
CA ARG A 172 2.45 24.24 -13.54
C ARG A 172 1.95 24.62 -12.14
N PHE A 173 1.20 25.71 -12.01
CA PHE A 173 0.62 26.13 -10.75
C PHE A 173 -0.41 25.10 -10.24
N LYS A 174 -1.31 24.65 -11.12
CA LYS A 174 -2.30 23.61 -10.80
C LYS A 174 -1.60 22.29 -10.40
N ALA A 175 -0.49 21.92 -11.07
CA ALA A 175 0.28 20.72 -10.71
C ALA A 175 0.83 20.79 -9.29
N GLN A 176 1.32 21.93 -8.84
CA GLN A 176 1.75 22.12 -7.45
C GLN A 176 0.59 22.02 -6.45
N VAL A 177 -0.55 22.61 -6.76
CA VAL A 177 -1.75 22.48 -5.93
C VAL A 177 -2.14 21.02 -5.76
N VAL A 178 -2.21 20.26 -6.86
CA VAL A 178 -2.52 18.83 -6.85
C VAL A 178 -1.42 18.02 -6.13
N TYR A 179 -0.16 18.38 -6.32
CA TYR A 179 0.97 17.76 -5.63
C TYR A 179 0.87 17.87 -4.11
N PHE A 180 0.60 19.07 -3.58
CA PHE A 180 0.41 19.25 -2.14
C PHE A 180 -0.84 18.54 -1.61
N ASN A 181 -1.97 18.65 -2.31
CA ASN A 181 -3.23 18.05 -1.85
C ASN A 181 -3.29 16.53 -2.03
N GLN A 182 -2.97 16.00 -3.22
CA GLN A 182 -3.19 14.59 -3.56
C GLN A 182 -1.96 13.70 -3.29
N TYR A 183 -0.74 14.23 -3.46
CA TYR A 183 0.47 13.43 -3.22
C TYR A 183 0.95 13.55 -1.77
N HIS A 184 1.02 14.76 -1.20
CA HIS A 184 1.40 15.01 0.19
C HIS A 184 0.21 14.93 1.16
N HIS A 185 -1.00 14.78 0.64
CA HIS A 185 -2.24 14.64 1.43
C HIS A 185 -2.55 15.85 2.33
N LEU A 186 -2.07 17.05 2.01
CA LEU A 186 -2.43 18.22 2.76
C LEU A 186 -3.95 18.48 2.65
N PRO A 187 -4.64 18.81 3.75
CA PRO A 187 -6.03 19.26 3.69
C PRO A 187 -6.20 20.46 2.74
N ILE A 188 -7.41 20.65 2.20
CA ILE A 188 -7.69 21.72 1.24
C ILE A 188 -7.27 23.09 1.78
N GLU A 189 -7.65 23.41 3.02
CA GLU A 189 -7.29 24.67 3.69
C GLU A 189 -5.77 24.84 3.82
N ARG A 190 -5.07 23.78 4.27
CA ARG A 190 -3.61 23.81 4.38
C ARG A 190 -2.92 23.93 3.03
N THR A 191 -3.49 23.35 1.97
CA THR A 191 -2.98 23.54 0.61
C THR A 191 -3.10 25.00 0.20
N SER A 192 -4.24 25.65 0.50
CA SER A 192 -4.45 27.07 0.22
C SER A 192 -3.48 27.96 1.00
N GLU A 193 -3.26 27.71 2.30
CA GLU A 193 -2.28 28.40 3.14
C GLU A 193 -0.86 28.31 2.55
N VAL A 194 -0.41 27.12 2.18
CA VAL A 194 0.92 26.90 1.55
C VAL A 194 1.08 27.69 0.25
N MET A 195 0.02 27.81 -0.55
CA MET A 195 0.09 28.58 -1.79
C MET A 195 0.17 30.11 -1.52
N VAL A 196 -0.46 30.59 -0.44
CA VAL A 196 -0.31 31.97 0.02
C VAL A 196 1.11 32.23 0.52
N ASP A 197 1.63 31.33 1.37
CA ASP A 197 2.95 31.49 1.99
C ASP A 197 4.08 31.46 0.94
N LEU A 198 3.99 30.57 -0.06
CA LEU A 198 5.02 30.41 -1.07
C LEU A 198 4.93 31.45 -2.21
N TYR A 199 3.72 31.85 -2.60
CA TYR A 199 3.48 32.63 -3.83
C TYR A 199 2.70 33.91 -3.60
N GLN A 200 2.31 34.20 -2.36
CA GLN A 200 1.44 35.36 -1.98
C GLN A 200 0.12 35.39 -2.77
N GLN A 201 -0.34 34.19 -3.21
CA GLN A 201 -1.52 34.03 -4.05
C GLN A 201 -2.65 33.36 -3.26
N PRO A 202 -3.71 34.09 -2.91
CA PRO A 202 -4.89 33.50 -2.29
C PRO A 202 -5.53 32.46 -3.21
N LEU A 203 -5.86 31.29 -2.64
CA LEU A 203 -6.45 30.19 -3.37
C LEU A 203 -7.71 29.70 -2.66
N SER A 204 -8.83 29.62 -3.37
CA SER A 204 -10.06 29.08 -2.81
C SER A 204 -10.00 27.55 -2.71
N GLY A 205 -10.67 26.96 -1.71
CA GLY A 205 -10.81 25.51 -1.63
C GLY A 205 -11.49 24.90 -2.87
N GLY A 206 -12.39 25.64 -3.51
CA GLY A 206 -13.01 25.24 -4.78
C GLY A 206 -11.99 25.08 -5.89
N THR A 207 -11.00 25.97 -5.98
CA THR A 207 -9.92 25.89 -6.96
C THR A 207 -9.02 24.65 -6.75
N VAL A 208 -8.72 24.31 -5.48
CA VAL A 208 -7.96 23.07 -5.16
C VAL A 208 -8.71 21.83 -5.65
N VAL A 209 -10.03 21.78 -5.40
CA VAL A 209 -10.89 20.67 -5.85
C VAL A 209 -10.96 20.63 -7.37
N ALA A 210 -11.20 21.77 -8.04
CA ALA A 210 -11.27 21.84 -9.50
C ALA A 210 -9.97 21.41 -10.18
N ALA A 211 -8.80 21.82 -9.66
CA ALA A 211 -7.50 21.39 -10.17
C ALA A 211 -7.31 19.86 -10.04
N SER A 212 -7.73 19.28 -8.92
CA SER A 212 -7.67 17.82 -8.72
C SER A 212 -8.62 17.08 -9.65
N GLN A 213 -9.84 17.57 -9.86
CA GLN A 213 -10.80 16.99 -10.80
C GLN A 213 -10.30 17.05 -12.24
N GLN A 214 -9.73 18.19 -12.65
CA GLN A 214 -9.12 18.34 -13.97
C GLN A 214 -7.97 17.33 -14.14
N ALA A 215 -7.07 17.20 -13.17
CA ALA A 215 -5.99 16.21 -13.23
C ALA A 215 -6.53 14.78 -13.37
N ALA A 216 -7.54 14.39 -12.56
CA ALA A 216 -8.16 13.08 -12.66
C ALA A 216 -8.79 12.80 -14.03
N GLN A 217 -9.43 13.80 -14.63
CA GLN A 217 -10.00 13.68 -15.96
C GLN A 217 -8.92 13.49 -17.03
N GLN A 218 -7.84 14.26 -16.96
CA GLN A 218 -6.73 14.19 -17.93
C GLN A 218 -5.97 12.86 -17.88
N VAL A 219 -5.89 12.21 -16.72
CA VAL A 219 -5.20 10.91 -16.59
C VAL A 219 -6.11 9.70 -16.86
N THR A 220 -7.39 9.90 -17.14
CA THR A 220 -8.35 8.81 -17.42
C THR A 220 -7.90 7.91 -18.57
N PRO A 221 -7.42 8.41 -19.72
CA PRO A 221 -6.96 7.54 -20.82
C PRO A 221 -5.78 6.65 -20.40
N VAL A 222 -4.84 7.18 -19.62
CA VAL A 222 -3.70 6.41 -19.09
C VAL A 222 -4.18 5.32 -18.14
N ASN A 223 -5.07 5.65 -17.21
CA ASN A 223 -5.61 4.67 -16.26
C ASN A 223 -6.42 3.57 -16.94
N THR A 224 -7.14 3.89 -18.02
CA THR A 224 -7.85 2.91 -18.83
C THR A 224 -6.86 1.95 -19.51
N ALA A 225 -5.77 2.47 -20.06
CA ALA A 225 -4.72 1.67 -20.67
C ALA A 225 -4.00 0.80 -19.62
N ILE A 226 -3.70 1.35 -18.43
CA ILE A 226 -3.14 0.57 -17.30
C ILE A 226 -4.07 -0.60 -16.97
N LYS A 227 -5.37 -0.34 -16.78
CA LYS A 227 -6.35 -1.38 -16.44
C LYS A 227 -6.40 -2.49 -17.49
N ALA A 228 -6.45 -2.14 -18.77
CA ALA A 228 -6.44 -3.10 -19.87
C ALA A 228 -5.16 -3.95 -19.87
N HIS A 229 -4.00 -3.33 -19.74
CA HIS A 229 -2.72 -4.02 -19.69
C HIS A 229 -2.61 -4.99 -18.49
N LEU A 230 -3.10 -4.59 -17.30
CA LEU A 230 -3.08 -5.45 -16.13
C LEU A 230 -3.95 -6.71 -16.25
N ILE A 231 -4.92 -6.74 -17.15
CA ILE A 231 -5.69 -7.94 -17.49
C ILE A 231 -4.84 -8.92 -18.31
N GLU A 232 -4.05 -8.41 -19.26
CA GLU A 232 -3.37 -9.19 -20.30
C GLU A 232 -1.91 -9.52 -19.99
N THR A 233 -1.25 -8.74 -19.12
CA THR A 233 0.20 -8.91 -18.83
C THR A 233 0.55 -10.31 -18.34
N SER A 234 1.71 -10.83 -18.70
CA SER A 234 2.24 -12.10 -18.18
C SER A 234 2.86 -11.99 -16.79
N GLU A 235 3.05 -10.77 -16.27
CA GLU A 235 3.64 -10.54 -14.95
C GLU A 235 2.67 -10.93 -13.82
N PRO A 236 3.17 -11.37 -12.66
CA PRO A 236 2.33 -11.57 -11.48
C PRO A 236 1.61 -10.28 -11.07
N LEU A 237 0.30 -10.36 -10.94
CA LEU A 237 -0.55 -9.24 -10.54
C LEU A 237 -0.78 -9.28 -9.04
N HIS A 238 -0.38 -8.21 -8.36
CA HIS A 238 -0.60 -8.04 -6.93
C HIS A 238 -1.96 -7.40 -6.68
N LEU A 239 -2.80 -8.06 -5.88
CA LEU A 239 -4.14 -7.62 -5.52
C LEU A 239 -4.26 -7.47 -3.99
N ASP A 240 -4.90 -6.41 -3.56
CA ASP A 240 -5.23 -6.18 -2.14
C ASP A 240 -6.33 -5.11 -2.05
N GLU A 241 -6.96 -4.96 -0.89
CA GLU A 241 -7.94 -3.93 -0.66
C GLU A 241 -7.85 -3.35 0.76
N THR A 242 -8.26 -2.09 0.89
CA THR A 242 -8.28 -1.43 2.19
C THR A 242 -9.56 -0.63 2.40
N GLY A 243 -10.14 -0.77 3.59
CA GLY A 243 -11.34 -0.02 3.99
C GLY A 243 -11.02 1.45 4.26
N LEU A 244 -11.93 2.32 3.84
CA LEU A 244 -11.93 3.75 4.13
C LEU A 244 -13.36 4.26 4.31
N ARG A 245 -13.52 5.46 4.87
CA ARG A 245 -14.84 6.08 4.99
C ARG A 245 -15.02 7.19 3.98
N VAL A 246 -16.19 7.14 3.30
CA VAL A 246 -16.66 8.18 2.37
C VAL A 246 -18.04 8.60 2.85
N ALA A 247 -18.23 9.89 3.16
CA ALA A 247 -19.48 10.39 3.74
C ALA A 247 -19.98 9.46 4.87
N GLU A 248 -19.07 9.14 5.83
CA GLU A 248 -19.30 8.29 6.99
C GLU A 248 -19.57 6.81 6.69
N GLN A 249 -19.80 6.43 5.43
CA GLN A 249 -20.03 5.05 5.01
C GLN A 249 -18.72 4.32 4.70
N LEU A 250 -18.66 3.02 5.01
CA LEU A 250 -17.53 2.17 4.68
C LEU A 250 -17.49 1.87 3.19
N HIS A 251 -16.38 2.21 2.56
CA HIS A 251 -16.03 1.86 1.19
C HIS A 251 -14.66 1.15 1.18
N TRP A 252 -14.29 0.62 0.03
CA TRP A 252 -13.02 -0.10 -0.16
C TRP A 252 -12.27 0.46 -1.36
N VAL A 253 -10.97 0.68 -1.19
CA VAL A 253 -10.07 0.89 -2.32
C VAL A 253 -9.40 -0.43 -2.62
N HIS A 254 -9.57 -0.88 -3.84
CA HIS A 254 -8.91 -2.05 -4.40
C HIS A 254 -7.68 -1.60 -5.18
N VAL A 255 -6.60 -2.37 -5.08
CA VAL A 255 -5.39 -2.18 -5.87
C VAL A 255 -5.16 -3.38 -6.76
N ALA A 256 -4.74 -3.10 -7.98
CA ALA A 256 -4.14 -4.07 -8.89
C ALA A 256 -2.81 -3.49 -9.37
N SER A 257 -1.69 -4.18 -9.14
CA SER A 257 -0.39 -3.61 -9.45
C SER A 257 0.65 -4.65 -9.85
N THR A 258 1.63 -4.22 -10.66
CA THR A 258 2.88 -4.92 -10.96
C THR A 258 4.06 -4.11 -10.39
N ALA A 259 5.28 -4.51 -10.71
CA ALA A 259 6.48 -3.73 -10.38
C ALA A 259 6.41 -2.31 -10.96
N ASP A 260 5.84 -2.16 -12.15
CA ASP A 260 5.89 -0.95 -12.98
C ASP A 260 4.59 -0.16 -13.02
N LEU A 261 3.45 -0.80 -12.77
CA LEU A 261 2.12 -0.21 -12.91
C LEU A 261 1.32 -0.29 -11.60
N THR A 262 0.42 0.65 -11.41
CA THR A 262 -0.54 0.68 -10.28
C THR A 262 -1.89 1.16 -10.76
N TYR A 263 -2.93 0.41 -10.43
CA TYR A 263 -4.33 0.79 -10.63
C TYR A 263 -5.09 0.72 -9.31
N LEU A 264 -5.82 1.78 -8.99
CA LEU A 264 -6.62 1.89 -7.76
C LEU A 264 -8.06 2.21 -8.16
N GLU A 265 -9.02 1.50 -7.57
CA GLU A 265 -10.44 1.76 -7.80
C GLU A 265 -11.22 1.72 -6.49
N LEU A 266 -12.16 2.66 -6.34
CA LEU A 266 -13.08 2.73 -5.20
C LEU A 266 -14.32 1.88 -5.46
N ASN A 267 -14.68 1.02 -4.50
CA ASN A 267 -15.95 0.30 -4.52
C ASN A 267 -16.65 0.36 -3.15
N ALA A 268 -17.97 0.30 -3.16
CA ALA A 268 -18.75 0.23 -1.92
C ALA A 268 -18.64 -1.13 -1.21
N ARG A 269 -18.18 -2.17 -1.91
CA ARG A 269 -18.07 -3.55 -1.43
C ARG A 269 -16.64 -4.05 -1.46
N ARG A 270 -16.34 -5.07 -0.66
CA ARG A 270 -15.02 -5.70 -0.57
C ARG A 270 -14.87 -6.93 -1.48
N GLY A 271 -15.91 -7.75 -1.60
CA GLY A 271 -15.79 -9.10 -2.13
C GLY A 271 -16.08 -9.23 -3.63
N ALA A 272 -16.61 -10.40 -4.03
CA ALA A 272 -16.79 -10.80 -5.42
C ALA A 272 -17.53 -9.77 -6.30
N GLN A 273 -18.54 -9.08 -5.75
CA GLN A 273 -19.23 -8.03 -6.49
C GLN A 273 -18.29 -6.88 -6.87
N ALA A 274 -17.40 -6.46 -5.95
CA ALA A 274 -16.41 -5.42 -6.26
C ALA A 274 -15.42 -5.88 -7.32
N HIS A 275 -14.96 -7.14 -7.25
CA HIS A 275 -14.08 -7.70 -8.28
C HIS A 275 -14.77 -7.74 -9.67
N ALA A 276 -16.06 -8.07 -9.71
CA ALA A 276 -16.85 -8.06 -10.94
C ALA A 276 -17.02 -6.64 -11.50
N ASP A 277 -17.34 -5.66 -10.63
CA ASP A 277 -17.51 -4.25 -11.02
C ASP A 277 -16.18 -3.66 -11.55
N ILE A 278 -15.06 -3.98 -10.90
CA ILE A 278 -13.71 -3.54 -11.32
C ILE A 278 -13.30 -4.23 -12.63
N GLY A 279 -13.66 -5.51 -12.83
CA GLY A 279 -13.51 -6.22 -14.09
C GLY A 279 -12.08 -6.67 -14.46
N ILE A 280 -11.07 -6.52 -13.57
CA ILE A 280 -9.71 -7.02 -13.81
C ILE A 280 -9.64 -8.52 -13.51
N LEU A 281 -9.90 -8.92 -12.28
CA LEU A 281 -9.76 -10.30 -11.82
C LEU A 281 -10.64 -11.30 -12.57
N PRO A 282 -11.89 -10.99 -12.95
CA PRO A 282 -12.72 -11.91 -13.74
C PRO A 282 -12.14 -12.32 -15.09
N GLN A 283 -11.27 -11.50 -15.68
CA GLN A 283 -10.67 -11.71 -17.00
C GLN A 283 -9.21 -12.15 -16.93
N ARG A 284 -8.61 -12.11 -15.74
CA ARG A 284 -7.18 -12.40 -15.54
C ARG A 284 -6.87 -13.89 -15.62
N GLN A 285 -5.94 -14.29 -16.49
CA GLN A 285 -5.51 -15.68 -16.66
C GLN A 285 -4.15 -16.02 -16.00
N GLY A 286 -3.30 -15.02 -15.74
CA GLY A 286 -1.98 -15.23 -15.15
C GLY A 286 -1.99 -15.31 -13.63
N TYR A 287 -0.81 -15.23 -13.02
CA TYR A 287 -0.64 -15.23 -11.57
C TYR A 287 -1.32 -14.02 -10.92
N VAL A 288 -2.03 -14.27 -9.82
CA VAL A 288 -2.60 -13.25 -8.92
C VAL A 288 -2.14 -13.49 -7.49
N VAL A 289 -1.46 -12.52 -6.92
CA VAL A 289 -0.87 -12.56 -5.57
C VAL A 289 -1.77 -11.82 -4.61
N HIS A 290 -2.21 -12.46 -3.51
CA HIS A 290 -3.16 -11.87 -2.55
C HIS A 290 -3.02 -12.47 -1.13
N ASP A 291 -3.78 -11.91 -0.18
CA ASP A 291 -3.79 -12.26 1.25
C ASP A 291 -4.64 -13.50 1.62
N ASP A 292 -5.00 -14.32 0.65
CA ASP A 292 -5.88 -15.49 0.84
C ASP A 292 -7.34 -15.19 1.21
N TYR A 293 -7.81 -13.96 0.99
CA TYR A 293 -9.24 -13.66 1.16
C TYR A 293 -10.10 -14.57 0.26
N PRO A 294 -11.11 -15.28 0.79
CA PRO A 294 -11.83 -16.33 0.05
C PRO A 294 -12.50 -15.86 -1.25
N ALA A 295 -12.84 -14.58 -1.38
CA ALA A 295 -13.49 -14.06 -2.57
C ALA A 295 -12.59 -14.11 -3.81
N TYR A 296 -11.28 -14.09 -3.68
CA TYR A 296 -10.34 -14.23 -4.79
C TYR A 296 -10.46 -15.60 -5.46
N TYR A 297 -10.60 -16.68 -4.68
CA TYR A 297 -10.64 -18.06 -5.17
C TYR A 297 -11.90 -18.45 -5.94
N GLN A 298 -12.86 -17.54 -6.10
CA GLN A 298 -14.01 -17.74 -6.98
C GLN A 298 -13.64 -17.64 -8.47
N TYR A 299 -12.49 -17.06 -8.79
CA TYR A 299 -11.99 -16.84 -10.14
C TYR A 299 -10.96 -17.93 -10.53
N GLN A 300 -11.46 -19.08 -10.94
CA GLN A 300 -10.62 -20.28 -11.21
C GLN A 300 -9.72 -20.16 -12.43
N ILE A 301 -9.93 -19.18 -13.31
CA ILE A 301 -9.10 -18.92 -14.49
C ILE A 301 -7.73 -18.38 -14.06
N ALA A 302 -7.68 -17.62 -12.98
CA ALA A 302 -6.45 -17.06 -12.44
C ALA A 302 -5.63 -18.12 -11.70
N GLN A 303 -4.31 -17.99 -11.77
CA GLN A 303 -3.37 -18.80 -11.00
C GLN A 303 -3.10 -18.10 -9.66
N HIS A 304 -3.69 -18.61 -8.59
CA HIS A 304 -3.59 -17.98 -7.27
C HIS A 304 -2.25 -18.20 -6.61
N VAL A 305 -1.72 -17.14 -6.00
CA VAL A 305 -0.49 -17.12 -5.20
C VAL A 305 -0.81 -16.53 -3.83
N SER A 306 -0.52 -17.29 -2.80
CA SER A 306 -0.72 -16.85 -1.41
C SER A 306 0.42 -15.95 -0.94
N CYS A 307 0.09 -14.88 -0.22
CA CYS A 307 1.09 -14.04 0.45
C CYS A 307 1.70 -14.78 1.65
N ASN A 308 2.90 -15.33 1.49
CA ASN A 308 3.58 -16.07 2.56
C ASN A 308 3.92 -15.18 3.78
N ALA A 309 4.05 -13.85 3.63
CA ALA A 309 4.25 -12.97 4.77
C ALA A 309 3.08 -13.05 5.79
N HIS A 310 1.85 -13.27 5.34
CA HIS A 310 0.70 -13.50 6.21
C HIS A 310 0.79 -14.86 6.91
N HIS A 311 1.14 -15.92 6.19
CA HIS A 311 1.35 -17.26 6.78
C HIS A 311 2.45 -17.25 7.84
N LEU A 312 3.58 -16.58 7.57
CA LEU A 312 4.67 -16.47 8.55
C LEU A 312 4.20 -15.77 9.85
N ARG A 313 3.40 -14.70 9.75
CA ARG A 313 2.86 -14.01 10.94
C ARG A 313 1.93 -14.93 11.74
N GLU A 314 1.07 -15.70 11.08
CA GLU A 314 0.18 -16.64 11.74
C GLU A 314 0.95 -17.82 12.37
N LEU A 315 1.99 -18.32 11.71
CA LEU A 315 2.88 -19.35 12.28
C LEU A 315 3.63 -18.84 13.52
N ILE A 316 4.10 -17.58 13.50
CA ILE A 316 4.70 -16.93 14.68
C ILE A 316 3.69 -16.87 15.81
N PHE A 317 2.44 -16.43 15.53
CA PHE A 317 1.40 -16.39 16.55
C PHE A 317 1.13 -17.76 17.19
N LEU A 318 1.05 -18.82 16.38
CA LEU A 318 0.83 -20.17 16.86
C LEU A 318 1.99 -20.69 17.70
N HIS A 319 3.24 -20.38 17.30
CA HIS A 319 4.41 -20.74 18.06
C HIS A 319 4.47 -19.97 19.41
N GLU A 320 4.35 -18.65 19.39
CA GLU A 320 4.45 -17.80 20.58
C GLU A 320 3.31 -18.02 21.58
N ARG A 321 2.08 -18.15 21.08
CA ARG A 321 0.86 -18.25 21.93
C ARG A 321 0.55 -19.66 22.39
N TYR A 322 0.73 -20.65 21.51
CA TYR A 322 0.32 -22.04 21.73
C TYR A 322 1.49 -23.03 21.77
N GLN A 323 2.74 -22.55 21.71
CA GLN A 323 3.96 -23.37 21.77
C GLN A 323 3.97 -24.49 20.72
N GLN A 324 3.42 -24.23 19.53
CA GLN A 324 3.32 -25.19 18.44
C GLN A 324 4.67 -25.31 17.73
N LEU A 325 5.44 -26.38 17.98
CA LEU A 325 6.77 -26.58 17.39
C LEU A 325 6.73 -26.76 15.86
N TRP A 326 5.72 -27.47 15.34
CA TRP A 326 5.55 -27.64 13.90
C TRP A 326 5.40 -26.27 13.19
N ALA A 327 4.79 -25.28 13.84
CA ALA A 327 4.62 -23.95 13.26
C ALA A 327 5.95 -23.20 13.11
N GLU A 328 6.84 -23.29 14.11
CA GLU A 328 8.21 -22.74 14.02
C GLU A 328 9.02 -23.44 12.92
N GLN A 329 8.94 -24.77 12.85
CA GLN A 329 9.64 -25.55 11.85
C GLN A 329 9.15 -25.26 10.43
N LEU A 330 7.83 -25.10 10.23
CA LEU A 330 7.26 -24.74 8.93
C LEU A 330 7.62 -23.32 8.52
N LEU A 331 7.62 -22.37 9.46
CA LEU A 331 8.13 -21.02 9.23
C LEU A 331 9.58 -21.04 8.75
N THR A 332 10.42 -21.83 9.43
CA THR A 332 11.85 -21.99 9.06
C THR A 332 11.99 -22.60 7.67
N LEU A 333 11.19 -23.61 7.34
CA LEU A 333 11.19 -24.25 6.02
C LEU A 333 10.79 -23.25 4.91
N LEU A 334 9.73 -22.48 5.09
CA LEU A 334 9.31 -21.48 4.09
C LEU A 334 10.40 -20.43 3.83
N LEU A 335 11.12 -20.00 4.87
CA LEU A 335 12.24 -19.08 4.74
C LEU A 335 13.46 -19.74 4.09
N GLU A 336 13.71 -21.01 4.34
CA GLU A 336 14.77 -21.80 3.69
C GLU A 336 14.50 -21.94 2.19
N ILE A 337 13.28 -22.30 1.80
CA ILE A 337 12.88 -22.36 0.39
C ILE A 337 13.07 -21.00 -0.29
N LYS A 338 12.61 -19.91 0.36
CA LYS A 338 12.81 -18.55 -0.14
C LYS A 338 14.28 -18.24 -0.39
N GLN A 339 15.15 -18.57 0.58
CA GLN A 339 16.59 -18.34 0.45
C GLN A 339 17.21 -19.20 -0.67
N ALA A 340 16.77 -20.43 -0.86
CA ALA A 340 17.22 -21.30 -1.95
C ALA A 340 16.85 -20.71 -3.32
N VAL A 341 15.62 -20.20 -3.47
CA VAL A 341 15.16 -19.52 -4.69
C VAL A 341 15.98 -18.26 -4.96
N GLU A 342 16.16 -17.37 -3.95
CA GLU A 342 16.96 -16.15 -4.08
C GLU A 342 18.42 -16.46 -4.47
N THR A 343 19.02 -17.51 -3.88
CA THR A 343 20.40 -17.94 -4.20
C THR A 343 20.48 -18.47 -5.63
N ALA A 344 19.52 -19.27 -6.07
CA ALA A 344 19.47 -19.81 -7.43
C ALA A 344 19.30 -18.67 -8.47
N GLN A 345 18.43 -17.69 -8.20
CA GLN A 345 18.27 -16.50 -9.06
C GLN A 345 19.56 -15.69 -9.16
N GLN A 346 20.27 -15.46 -8.04
CA GLN A 346 21.56 -14.77 -8.03
C GLN A 346 22.64 -15.52 -8.83
N ALA A 347 22.55 -16.85 -8.89
CA ALA A 347 23.40 -17.70 -9.71
C ALA A 347 22.96 -17.79 -11.18
N GLY A 348 21.93 -17.03 -11.61
CA GLY A 348 21.39 -17.02 -12.97
C GLY A 348 20.56 -18.26 -13.32
N GLN A 349 20.15 -19.07 -12.34
CA GLN A 349 19.29 -20.23 -12.56
C GLN A 349 17.83 -19.79 -12.70
N THR A 350 17.05 -20.54 -13.47
CA THR A 350 15.62 -20.27 -13.71
C THR A 350 14.70 -21.19 -12.91
N ALA A 351 15.24 -22.22 -12.23
CA ALA A 351 14.51 -23.16 -11.40
C ALA A 351 15.43 -23.79 -10.33
N LEU A 352 14.85 -24.30 -9.26
CA LEU A 352 15.55 -25.21 -8.33
C LEU A 352 15.77 -26.57 -9.00
N THR A 353 16.76 -27.32 -8.49
CA THR A 353 16.96 -28.73 -8.96
C THR A 353 15.76 -29.60 -8.59
N PRO A 354 15.40 -30.60 -9.40
CA PRO A 354 14.30 -31.52 -9.07
C PRO A 354 14.44 -32.17 -7.68
N SER A 355 15.66 -32.49 -7.25
CA SER A 355 15.92 -33.07 -5.92
C SER A 355 15.60 -32.10 -4.78
N GLN A 356 15.92 -30.80 -4.93
CA GLN A 356 15.57 -29.77 -3.96
C GLN A 356 14.03 -29.60 -3.86
N VAL A 357 13.34 -29.56 -4.99
CA VAL A 357 11.88 -29.44 -5.02
C VAL A 357 11.22 -30.61 -4.30
N VAL A 358 11.62 -31.87 -4.62
CA VAL A 358 11.07 -33.05 -3.96
C VAL A 358 11.38 -33.10 -2.47
N ASP A 359 12.58 -32.68 -2.04
CA ASP A 359 12.89 -32.60 -0.59
C ASP A 359 12.04 -31.56 0.14
N PHE A 360 11.92 -30.38 -0.42
CA PHE A 360 11.08 -29.31 0.17
C PHE A 360 9.62 -29.73 0.26
N GLU A 361 9.06 -30.33 -0.77
CA GLU A 361 7.69 -30.84 -0.77
C GLU A 361 7.47 -31.92 0.27
N ARG A 362 8.38 -32.85 0.40
CA ARG A 362 8.33 -33.94 1.39
C ARG A 362 8.37 -33.38 2.81
N ARG A 363 9.29 -32.45 3.08
CA ARG A 363 9.41 -31.77 4.38
C ARG A 363 8.18 -30.93 4.71
N TYR A 364 7.64 -30.20 3.74
CA TYR A 364 6.41 -29.44 3.89
C TYR A 364 5.24 -30.32 4.30
N GLN A 365 5.03 -31.44 3.58
CA GLN A 365 3.97 -32.39 3.91
C GLN A 365 4.15 -33.00 5.30
N ALA A 366 5.35 -33.44 5.65
CA ALA A 366 5.64 -34.02 6.96
C ALA A 366 5.32 -33.05 8.12
N LEU A 367 5.61 -31.75 7.95
CA LEU A 367 5.29 -30.73 8.96
C LEU A 367 3.79 -30.45 9.06
N LEU A 368 3.04 -30.49 7.95
CA LEU A 368 1.57 -30.44 8.01
C LEU A 368 0.98 -31.64 8.74
N ASP A 369 1.49 -32.84 8.49
CA ASP A 369 1.02 -34.07 9.14
C ASP A 369 1.28 -34.03 10.65
N GLN A 370 2.45 -33.54 11.10
CA GLN A 370 2.75 -33.27 12.49
C GLN A 370 1.79 -32.24 13.10
N GLY A 371 1.50 -31.19 12.35
CA GLY A 371 0.53 -30.15 12.74
C GLY A 371 -0.86 -30.74 12.94
N TYR A 372 -1.32 -31.59 12.04
CA TYR A 372 -2.61 -32.28 12.15
C TYR A 372 -2.69 -33.25 13.33
N GLN A 373 -1.61 -33.97 13.63
CA GLN A 373 -1.54 -34.81 14.81
C GLN A 373 -1.63 -34.01 16.12
N ALA A 374 -0.95 -32.87 16.17
CA ALA A 374 -0.99 -31.97 17.33
C ALA A 374 -2.33 -31.21 17.47
N ASN A 375 -3.11 -31.10 16.40
CA ASN A 375 -4.37 -30.37 16.36
C ASN A 375 -5.49 -31.22 15.74
N PRO A 376 -6.00 -32.25 16.45
CA PRO A 376 -7.08 -33.08 15.94
C PRO A 376 -8.37 -32.25 15.71
N PRO A 377 -9.27 -32.72 14.84
CA PRO A 377 -10.55 -32.06 14.64
C PRO A 377 -11.35 -32.01 15.96
N PRO A 378 -12.21 -31.01 16.15
CA PRO A 378 -13.06 -30.96 17.33
C PRO A 378 -13.95 -32.21 17.37
N VAL A 379 -13.99 -32.85 18.53
CA VAL A 379 -14.88 -33.99 18.75
C VAL A 379 -16.33 -33.47 18.69
N PRO A 380 -17.21 -34.09 17.87
CA PRO A 380 -18.61 -33.71 17.87
C PRO A 380 -19.24 -33.95 19.25
N ASP A 381 -19.84 -32.92 19.83
CA ASP A 381 -20.61 -33.06 21.05
C ASP A 381 -22.02 -33.55 20.67
N PRO A 382 -22.40 -34.80 21.02
CA PRO A 382 -23.68 -35.38 20.62
C PRO A 382 -24.90 -34.63 21.21
N ASP A 383 -24.73 -33.95 22.35
CA ASP A 383 -25.79 -33.24 23.05
C ASP A 383 -25.90 -31.75 22.65
N ARG A 384 -25.02 -31.27 21.79
CA ARG A 384 -25.04 -29.89 21.35
C ARG A 384 -26.11 -29.70 20.28
N PRO A 385 -27.05 -28.74 20.42
CA PRO A 385 -28.06 -28.47 19.40
C PRO A 385 -27.36 -28.12 18.09
N LYS A 386 -27.75 -28.79 16.97
CA LYS A 386 -27.20 -28.61 15.65
C LYS A 386 -27.32 -27.14 15.23
N ARG A 387 -26.28 -26.37 15.42
CA ARG A 387 -26.19 -25.00 14.88
C ARG A 387 -25.86 -25.07 13.40
N ARG A 388 -26.45 -24.17 12.61
CA ARG A 388 -26.16 -24.02 11.19
C ARG A 388 -24.68 -23.61 11.04
N GLY A 389 -23.88 -24.39 10.33
CA GLY A 389 -22.46 -24.11 10.05
C GLY A 389 -21.50 -25.19 10.55
N LYS A 390 -20.23 -25.12 10.13
CA LYS A 390 -19.18 -26.03 10.58
C LYS A 390 -18.79 -25.74 12.05
N PRO A 391 -18.43 -26.77 12.84
CA PRO A 391 -17.89 -26.56 14.20
C PRO A 391 -16.71 -25.60 14.15
N LYS A 392 -16.62 -24.71 15.15
CA LYS A 392 -15.51 -23.75 15.26
C LYS A 392 -14.21 -24.52 15.53
N GLN A 393 -13.27 -24.46 14.60
CA GLN A 393 -11.96 -25.07 14.73
C GLN A 393 -10.97 -24.14 15.47
N SER A 394 -9.85 -24.71 15.96
CA SER A 394 -8.74 -23.94 16.52
C SER A 394 -8.07 -23.08 15.43
N PRO A 395 -7.41 -21.96 15.80
CA PRO A 395 -6.62 -21.17 14.84
C PRO A 395 -5.56 -22.00 14.12
N ALA A 396 -4.90 -22.92 14.84
CA ALA A 396 -3.91 -23.84 14.28
C ALA A 396 -4.52 -24.75 13.20
N ARG A 397 -5.67 -25.35 13.47
CA ARG A 397 -6.36 -26.21 12.51
C ARG A 397 -6.81 -25.46 11.26
N ASN A 398 -7.33 -24.23 11.43
CA ASN A 398 -7.74 -23.38 10.31
C ASN A 398 -6.54 -23.02 9.40
N LEU A 399 -5.37 -22.75 9.99
CA LEU A 399 -4.17 -22.48 9.22
C LEU A 399 -3.68 -23.74 8.48
N LEU A 400 -3.64 -24.91 9.15
CA LEU A 400 -3.26 -26.18 8.55
C LEU A 400 -4.14 -26.55 7.35
N ASP A 401 -5.46 -26.45 7.50
CA ASP A 401 -6.41 -26.74 6.43
C ASP A 401 -6.18 -25.82 5.23
N ARG A 402 -5.91 -24.51 5.45
CA ARG A 402 -5.60 -23.57 4.41
C ARG A 402 -4.28 -23.88 3.71
N LEU A 403 -3.22 -24.13 4.45
CA LEU A 403 -1.91 -24.47 3.91
C LEU A 403 -1.93 -25.79 3.11
N HIS A 404 -2.71 -26.77 3.58
CA HIS A 404 -2.88 -28.03 2.87
C HIS A 404 -3.69 -27.86 1.57
N GLN A 405 -4.86 -27.23 1.65
CA GLN A 405 -5.76 -27.05 0.50
C GLN A 405 -5.16 -26.13 -0.58
N ARG A 406 -4.34 -25.16 -0.17
CA ARG A 406 -3.74 -24.14 -1.04
C ARG A 406 -2.24 -24.35 -1.26
N ARG A 407 -1.75 -25.58 -1.09
CA ARG A 407 -0.32 -25.92 -1.21
C ARG A 407 0.32 -25.36 -2.48
N SER A 408 -0.33 -25.48 -3.64
CA SER A 408 0.16 -24.97 -4.91
C SER A 408 0.32 -23.45 -4.90
N ALA A 409 -0.61 -22.72 -4.29
CA ALA A 409 -0.55 -21.26 -4.16
C ALA A 409 0.53 -20.81 -3.16
N VAL A 410 0.70 -21.53 -2.05
CA VAL A 410 1.71 -21.25 -1.01
C VAL A 410 3.12 -21.47 -1.54
N LEU A 411 3.35 -22.54 -2.33
CA LEU A 411 4.65 -22.93 -2.86
C LEU A 411 4.91 -22.44 -4.29
N ALA A 412 4.01 -21.67 -4.90
CA ALA A 412 4.11 -21.20 -6.28
C ALA A 412 5.46 -20.53 -6.58
N PHE A 413 6.00 -19.74 -5.67
CA PHE A 413 7.29 -19.05 -5.79
C PHE A 413 8.50 -20.00 -5.88
N MET A 414 8.34 -21.26 -5.45
CA MET A 414 9.37 -22.30 -5.55
C MET A 414 9.41 -22.91 -6.96
N TYR A 415 8.25 -22.99 -7.62
CA TYR A 415 8.12 -23.64 -8.95
C TYR A 415 8.39 -22.67 -10.10
N ASP A 416 8.02 -21.39 -9.92
CA ASP A 416 8.24 -20.34 -10.92
C ASP A 416 8.88 -19.12 -10.24
N PHE A 417 10.10 -18.80 -10.62
CA PHE A 417 10.89 -17.72 -10.05
C PHE A 417 10.37 -16.31 -10.38
N LYS A 418 9.42 -16.20 -11.30
CA LYS A 418 8.68 -14.94 -11.54
C LYS A 418 7.66 -14.65 -10.43
N VAL A 419 7.22 -15.68 -9.72
CA VAL A 419 6.23 -15.55 -8.66
C VAL A 419 6.87 -15.02 -7.38
N PRO A 420 6.39 -13.91 -6.83
CA PRO A 420 6.93 -13.34 -5.60
C PRO A 420 6.53 -14.18 -4.37
N PHE A 421 7.37 -14.14 -3.34
CA PHE A 421 7.11 -14.78 -2.05
C PHE A 421 5.97 -14.15 -1.26
N ASP A 422 5.76 -12.85 -1.43
CA ASP A 422 4.79 -12.07 -0.66
C ASP A 422 4.04 -11.02 -1.50
N ASN A 423 3.01 -10.41 -0.91
CA ASN A 423 2.19 -9.37 -1.52
C ASN A 423 2.57 -7.94 -1.07
N ASN A 424 3.80 -7.73 -0.63
CA ASN A 424 4.25 -6.44 -0.11
C ASN A 424 4.11 -5.28 -1.12
N GLN A 425 4.05 -5.59 -2.42
CA GLN A 425 3.86 -4.59 -3.47
C GLN A 425 2.49 -3.91 -3.34
N ALA A 426 1.40 -4.67 -3.30
CA ALA A 426 0.05 -4.13 -3.12
C ALA A 426 -0.10 -3.42 -1.77
N GLU A 427 0.46 -3.98 -0.69
CA GLU A 427 0.46 -3.34 0.64
C GLU A 427 1.13 -1.96 0.61
N ARG A 428 2.27 -1.81 -0.10
CA ARG A 428 2.95 -0.50 -0.28
C ARG A 428 2.11 0.49 -1.05
N ASP A 429 1.46 0.05 -2.13
CA ASP A 429 0.63 0.91 -2.97
C ASP A 429 -0.61 1.41 -2.20
N LEU A 430 -1.24 0.56 -1.39
CA LEU A 430 -2.38 0.92 -0.53
C LEU A 430 -2.01 1.75 0.70
N ARG A 431 -0.74 1.74 1.15
CA ARG A 431 -0.31 2.48 2.34
C ARG A 431 -0.66 3.96 2.26
N MET A 432 -0.62 4.54 1.06
CA MET A 432 -0.92 5.95 0.85
C MET A 432 -2.38 6.29 1.13
N VAL A 433 -3.31 5.36 0.92
CA VAL A 433 -4.73 5.52 1.30
C VAL A 433 -4.85 5.69 2.83
N LYS A 434 -4.14 4.87 3.60
CA LYS A 434 -4.12 4.98 5.07
C LYS A 434 -3.41 6.23 5.56
N LEU A 435 -2.35 6.64 4.87
CA LEU A 435 -1.66 7.89 5.18
C LEU A 435 -2.57 9.10 4.96
N LYS A 436 -3.28 9.15 3.83
CA LYS A 436 -4.28 10.20 3.54
C LYS A 436 -5.32 10.29 4.64
N GLN A 437 -5.88 9.17 5.11
CA GLN A 437 -6.85 9.17 6.21
C GLN A 437 -6.28 9.75 7.51
N LYS A 438 -5.00 9.49 7.80
CA LYS A 438 -4.33 10.00 9.01
C LYS A 438 -3.99 11.49 8.93
N VAL A 439 -3.65 11.99 7.74
CA VAL A 439 -3.22 13.39 7.54
C VAL A 439 -4.42 14.31 7.33
N SER A 440 -5.37 13.94 6.48
CA SER A 440 -6.48 14.79 6.06
C SER A 440 -7.88 14.20 6.26
N GLY A 441 -7.98 13.14 7.08
CA GLY A 441 -9.27 12.54 7.45
C GLY A 441 -9.96 11.78 6.31
N CYS A 442 -11.26 11.53 6.50
CA CYS A 442 -12.10 10.78 5.57
C CYS A 442 -12.44 11.59 4.31
N PHE A 443 -12.90 10.92 3.27
CA PHE A 443 -13.45 11.59 2.09
C PHE A 443 -14.87 12.08 2.37
N ARG A 444 -15.16 13.31 1.99
CA ARG A 444 -16.50 13.92 2.15
C ARG A 444 -17.47 13.46 1.06
N THR A 445 -16.97 13.09 -0.13
CA THR A 445 -17.76 12.68 -1.30
C THR A 445 -17.15 11.48 -2.00
N GLN A 446 -18.00 10.68 -2.66
CA GLN A 446 -17.56 9.56 -3.48
C GLN A 446 -16.69 10.05 -4.65
N HIS A 447 -17.09 11.14 -5.30
CA HIS A 447 -16.33 11.75 -6.39
C HIS A 447 -14.91 12.16 -5.95
N GLY A 448 -14.76 12.75 -4.75
CA GLY A 448 -13.43 13.08 -4.20
C GLY A 448 -12.54 11.84 -3.96
N ALA A 449 -13.14 10.73 -3.53
CA ALA A 449 -12.40 9.47 -3.36
C ALA A 449 -12.03 8.83 -4.71
N GLN A 450 -12.90 8.90 -5.71
CA GLN A 450 -12.61 8.45 -7.09
C GLN A 450 -11.51 9.31 -7.73
N THR A 451 -11.58 10.64 -7.58
CA THR A 451 -10.53 11.59 -8.02
C THR A 451 -9.18 11.22 -7.42
N PHE A 452 -9.15 10.93 -6.12
CA PHE A 452 -7.92 10.46 -5.44
C PHE A 452 -7.40 9.16 -6.04
N CYS A 453 -8.24 8.14 -6.23
CA CYS A 453 -7.83 6.87 -6.82
C CYS A 453 -7.27 7.04 -8.24
N ALA A 454 -7.94 7.86 -9.08
CA ALA A 454 -7.48 8.12 -10.45
C ALA A 454 -6.11 8.79 -10.48
N ILE A 455 -5.92 9.88 -9.72
CA ILE A 455 -4.63 10.57 -9.64
C ILE A 455 -3.58 9.64 -9.03
N ARG A 456 -3.93 8.88 -8.00
CA ARG A 456 -2.98 8.00 -7.31
C ARG A 456 -2.50 6.85 -8.19
N SER A 457 -3.36 6.26 -9.02
CA SER A 457 -2.99 5.26 -10.02
C SER A 457 -1.90 5.81 -10.95
N TYR A 458 -2.14 6.98 -11.52
CA TYR A 458 -1.25 7.65 -12.44
C TYR A 458 0.10 8.01 -11.82
N ILE A 459 0.11 8.74 -10.67
CA ILE A 459 1.36 9.20 -10.05
C ILE A 459 2.16 8.06 -9.42
N SER A 460 1.50 6.98 -8.95
CA SER A 460 2.20 5.78 -8.47
C SER A 460 2.89 5.06 -9.61
N THR A 461 2.24 4.95 -10.77
CA THR A 461 2.81 4.42 -12.01
C THR A 461 3.98 5.28 -12.50
N ALA A 462 3.78 6.60 -12.62
CA ALA A 462 4.85 7.53 -13.03
C ALA A 462 6.11 7.40 -12.15
N ARG A 463 5.92 7.30 -10.83
CA ARG A 463 7.01 7.08 -9.88
C ARG A 463 7.73 5.75 -10.07
N LYS A 464 7.01 4.66 -10.34
CA LYS A 464 7.59 3.34 -10.64
C LYS A 464 8.44 3.39 -11.93
N GLN A 465 8.05 4.24 -12.87
CA GLN A 465 8.78 4.51 -14.11
C GLN A 465 9.92 5.55 -13.97
N GLY A 466 10.20 6.00 -12.73
CA GLY A 466 11.29 6.95 -12.46
C GLY A 466 10.97 8.42 -12.78
N LEU A 467 9.73 8.75 -13.16
CA LEU A 467 9.33 10.12 -13.46
C LEU A 467 9.04 10.90 -12.18
N SER A 468 9.44 12.17 -12.14
CA SER A 468 9.08 13.10 -11.07
C SER A 468 7.54 13.24 -11.00
N ILE A 469 6.99 13.18 -9.80
CA ILE A 469 5.53 13.30 -9.59
C ILE A 469 5.02 14.68 -10.04
N LEU A 470 5.80 15.73 -9.75
CA LEU A 470 5.42 17.10 -10.13
C LEU A 470 5.41 17.27 -11.64
N ASP A 471 6.40 16.68 -12.33
CA ASP A 471 6.47 16.71 -13.80
C ASP A 471 5.34 15.88 -14.43
N ALA A 472 5.04 14.70 -13.89
CA ALA A 472 3.91 13.89 -14.32
C ALA A 472 2.57 14.66 -14.22
N LEU A 473 2.34 15.32 -13.09
CA LEU A 473 1.13 16.14 -12.88
C LEU A 473 1.10 17.36 -13.81
N HIS A 474 2.24 17.98 -14.07
CA HIS A 474 2.34 19.07 -15.03
C HIS A 474 1.97 18.62 -16.45
N LEU A 475 2.56 17.51 -16.92
CA LEU A 475 2.22 16.93 -18.23
C LEU A 475 0.71 16.61 -18.34
N ALA A 476 0.13 16.00 -17.30
CA ALA A 476 -1.29 15.69 -17.31
C ALA A 476 -2.15 16.97 -17.42
N LEU A 477 -1.85 18.00 -16.62
CA LEU A 477 -2.61 19.27 -16.62
C LEU A 477 -2.35 20.15 -17.85
N ALA A 478 -1.24 19.90 -18.56
CA ALA A 478 -0.95 20.48 -19.88
C ALA A 478 -1.65 19.73 -21.03
N GLY A 479 -2.43 18.65 -20.74
CA GLY A 479 -3.16 17.89 -21.76
C GLY A 479 -2.34 16.78 -22.45
N THR A 480 -1.11 16.56 -22.01
CA THR A 480 -0.19 15.53 -22.56
C THR A 480 0.28 14.58 -21.44
N PRO A 481 -0.62 13.79 -20.84
CA PRO A 481 -0.25 12.92 -19.74
C PRO A 481 0.81 11.89 -20.18
N PHE A 482 1.73 11.57 -19.28
CA PHE A 482 2.74 10.55 -19.51
C PHE A 482 2.09 9.17 -19.67
N PHE A 483 2.42 8.48 -20.76
CA PHE A 483 2.09 7.07 -20.97
C PHE A 483 3.32 6.20 -20.71
N PRO A 484 3.25 5.21 -19.80
CA PRO A 484 4.30 4.22 -19.62
C PRO A 484 4.71 3.56 -20.95
N PRO A 485 5.98 3.24 -21.18
CA PRO A 485 6.44 2.62 -22.43
C PRO A 485 5.67 1.33 -22.81
N ALA A 486 5.34 0.51 -21.82
CA ALA A 486 4.56 -0.72 -22.02
C ALA A 486 3.12 -0.49 -22.51
N LEU A 487 2.60 0.74 -22.42
CA LEU A 487 1.23 1.12 -22.80
C LEU A 487 1.18 1.98 -24.05
N GLN A 488 2.34 2.35 -24.61
CA GLN A 488 2.37 3.06 -25.86
C GLN A 488 1.92 2.11 -26.98
N PRO A 489 1.03 2.55 -27.89
CA PRO A 489 0.74 1.74 -29.06
C PRO A 489 2.06 1.42 -29.71
N SER A 490 2.33 0.13 -29.97
CA SER A 490 3.46 -0.26 -30.79
C SER A 490 3.36 0.60 -32.07
N ALA A 491 4.34 1.44 -32.32
CA ALA A 491 4.49 2.04 -33.64
C ALA A 491 4.52 0.84 -34.61
N LEU A 492 3.38 0.58 -35.25
CA LEU A 492 3.33 -0.35 -36.35
C LEU A 492 4.47 0.09 -37.24
N SER A 493 5.47 -0.74 -37.36
CA SER A 493 6.51 -0.61 -38.35
C SER A 493 5.79 -0.55 -39.71
N ASP A 494 5.58 0.66 -40.20
CA ASP A 494 5.32 0.89 -41.60
C ASP A 494 6.58 0.40 -42.34
N ALA A 495 6.52 -0.85 -42.80
CA ALA A 495 7.44 -1.46 -43.71
C ALA A 495 6.67 -1.82 -45.00
#